data_ef759ef23d9ccc5d7c048c4f92582b72
#
_entry.id   ef759ef23d9ccc5d7c048c4f92582b72
#
_cell.length_a   1.000
_cell.length_b   1.000
_cell.length_c   1.000
_cell.angle_alpha   90.00
_cell.angle_beta   90.00
_cell.angle_gamma   90.00
#
_symmetry.space_group_name_H-M   'P 1'
#
loop_
_entity.id
_entity.type
_entity.pdbx_description
1 polymer ?
#
loop_
_entity_poly.entity_id
_entity_poly.type
_entity_poly.pdbx_seq_one_letter_code
_entity_poly.pdbx_strand_id
1 'polypeptide(L)'
;MNLTLSPEAEAHLRRDLDGRLLRIAFTTGCGGSGYRLSLASSPNDGDEIVAVGGVRVALDGMAASRLDGAVIVYDAGEDGYLLEHPDAVTAVWCG
;
A
#
# COMPACT_ATOMS: atom_id res chain seq x y z
N MET A 1 13.77 1.65 2.70
CA MET A 1 12.42 2.13 2.33
C MET A 1 11.71 2.61 3.56
N ASN A 2 11.34 3.88 3.60
CA ASN A 2 10.57 4.45 4.70
C ASN A 2 9.11 4.54 4.30
N LEU A 3 8.24 3.95 5.12
CA LEU A 3 6.80 3.93 4.89
C LEU A 3 6.11 4.27 6.20
N THR A 4 5.09 5.09 6.14
CA THR A 4 4.35 5.54 7.32
C THR A 4 2.88 5.22 7.16
N LEU A 5 2.23 4.86 8.26
CA LEU A 5 0.78 4.70 8.31
C LEU A 5 0.20 5.82 9.16
N SER A 6 -0.90 6.42 8.72
CA SER A 6 -1.65 7.30 9.60
C SER A 6 -2.24 6.48 10.75
N PRO A 7 -2.53 7.10 11.92
CA PRO A 7 -3.12 6.35 13.04
C PRO A 7 -4.41 5.61 12.66
N GLU A 8 -5.27 6.23 11.85
CA GLU A 8 -6.50 5.59 11.39
C GLU A 8 -6.21 4.42 10.45
N ALA A 9 -5.27 4.59 9.51
CA ALA A 9 -4.89 3.52 8.59
C ALA A 9 -4.31 2.34 9.36
N GLU A 10 -3.45 2.59 10.34
CA GLU A 10 -2.87 1.54 11.16
C GLU A 10 -3.95 0.75 11.89
N ALA A 11 -4.88 1.43 12.54
CA ALA A 11 -5.94 0.77 13.30
C ALA A 11 -6.84 -0.08 12.38
N HIS A 12 -7.22 0.47 11.24
CA HIS A 12 -8.07 -0.25 10.29
C HIS A 12 -7.35 -1.42 9.64
N LEU A 13 -6.08 -1.25 9.26
CA LEU A 13 -5.30 -2.32 8.64
C LEU A 13 -5.06 -3.47 9.61
N ARG A 14 -4.75 -3.18 10.86
CA ARG A 14 -4.54 -4.23 11.86
C ARG A 14 -5.77 -5.11 12.04
N ARG A 15 -6.96 -4.52 11.90
CA ARG A 15 -8.21 -5.26 11.95
C ARG A 15 -8.50 -5.98 10.64
N ASP A 16 -8.34 -5.28 9.50
CA ASP A 16 -8.78 -5.77 8.20
C ASP A 16 -7.85 -6.83 7.63
N LEU A 17 -6.54 -6.74 7.92
CA LEU A 17 -5.58 -7.70 7.37
C LEU A 17 -5.75 -9.10 7.93
N ASP A 18 -6.04 -9.21 9.23
CA ASP A 18 -6.29 -10.51 9.88
C ASP A 18 -5.23 -11.56 9.49
N GLY A 19 -3.96 -11.21 9.69
CA GLY A 19 -2.84 -12.10 9.36
C GLY A 19 -2.34 -12.00 7.92
N ARG A 20 -3.04 -11.25 7.06
CA ARG A 20 -2.60 -10.99 5.69
C ARG A 20 -1.67 -9.78 5.65
N LEU A 21 -1.29 -9.37 4.45
CA LEU A 21 -0.48 -8.17 4.24
C LEU A 21 -1.13 -7.23 3.24
N LEU A 22 -0.73 -5.97 3.31
CA LEU A 22 -1.12 -4.98 2.31
C LEU A 22 -0.09 -5.02 1.19
N ARG A 23 -0.55 -5.19 -0.04
CA ARG A 23 0.35 -5.22 -1.20
C ARG A 23 0.19 -3.94 -2.01
N ILE A 24 1.31 -3.32 -2.32
CA ILE A 24 1.37 -2.14 -3.19
C ILE A 24 2.14 -2.52 -4.45
N ALA A 25 1.48 -2.43 -5.59
CA ALA A 25 2.06 -2.78 -6.88
C ALA A 25 1.96 -1.61 -7.84
N PHE A 26 3.02 -1.39 -8.62
CA PHE A 26 2.99 -0.46 -9.73
C PHE A 26 2.32 -1.14 -10.91
N THR A 27 1.33 -0.48 -11.50
CA THR A 27 0.59 -1.03 -12.63
C THR A 27 0.59 -0.05 -13.79
N THR A 28 0.53 -0.60 -15.01
CA THR A 28 0.31 0.17 -16.23
C THR A 28 -0.90 -0.42 -16.94
N GLY A 29 -1.69 0.43 -17.60
CA GLY A 29 -2.87 -0.06 -18.30
C GLY A 29 -3.65 1.07 -18.94
N CYS A 30 -4.89 0.79 -19.29
CA CYS A 30 -5.79 1.79 -19.88
C CYS A 30 -5.98 2.93 -18.89
N GLY A 31 -5.56 4.13 -19.26
CA GLY A 31 -5.63 5.28 -18.37
C GLY A 31 -4.30 5.66 -17.74
N GLY A 32 -3.20 4.98 -18.07
CA GLY A 32 -1.86 5.35 -17.63
C GLY A 32 -1.28 4.42 -16.58
N SER A 33 -0.28 4.90 -15.86
CA SER A 33 0.41 4.14 -14.82
C SER A 33 0.02 4.65 -13.44
N GLY A 34 0.06 3.78 -12.45
CA GLY A 34 -0.26 4.12 -11.06
C GLY A 34 0.04 2.98 -10.12
N TYR A 35 -0.40 3.13 -8.89
CA TYR A 35 -0.16 2.13 -7.84
C TYR A 35 -1.49 1.51 -7.42
N ARG A 36 -1.49 0.20 -7.21
CA ARG A 36 -2.66 -0.53 -6.72
C ARG A 36 -2.37 -1.05 -5.31
N LEU A 37 -3.28 -0.76 -4.39
CA LEU A 37 -3.25 -1.28 -3.04
C LEU A 37 -4.29 -2.39 -2.91
N SER A 38 -3.88 -3.53 -2.37
CA SER A 38 -4.79 -4.68 -2.20
C SER A 38 -4.37 -5.50 -0.99
N LEU A 39 -5.27 -6.35 -0.50
CA LEU A 39 -4.97 -7.30 0.55
C LEU A 39 -4.47 -8.59 -0.09
N ALA A 40 -3.42 -9.18 0.49
CA ALA A 40 -2.85 -10.41 -0.02
C ALA A 40 -2.47 -11.34 1.13
N SER A 41 -2.57 -12.65 0.90
CA SER A 41 -2.20 -13.64 1.90
C SER A 41 -0.69 -13.89 1.92
N SER A 42 0.00 -13.60 0.82
CA SER A 42 1.45 -13.77 0.73
C SER A 42 2.02 -12.79 -0.28
N PRO A 43 3.33 -12.43 -0.14
CA PRO A 43 3.97 -11.56 -1.12
C PRO A 43 4.26 -12.33 -2.41
N ASN A 44 4.46 -11.59 -3.50
CA ASN A 44 4.95 -12.16 -4.75
C ASN A 44 6.49 -12.21 -4.72
N ASP A 45 7.05 -13.00 -5.62
CA ASP A 45 8.51 -13.06 -5.77
C ASP A 45 9.06 -11.68 -6.12
N GLY A 46 10.12 -11.29 -5.41
CA GLY A 46 10.74 -9.99 -5.62
C GLY A 46 10.11 -8.84 -4.85
N ASP A 47 9.01 -9.09 -4.13
CA ASP A 47 8.42 -8.06 -3.28
C ASP A 47 9.32 -7.75 -2.08
N GLU A 48 9.42 -6.47 -1.74
CA GLU A 48 10.06 -6.04 -0.50
C GLU A 48 9.03 -5.95 0.60
N ILE A 49 9.34 -6.53 1.77
CA ILE A 49 8.44 -6.51 2.92
C ILE A 49 8.91 -5.45 3.91
N VAL A 50 7.99 -4.55 4.25
CA VAL A 50 8.23 -3.49 5.24
C VAL A 50 7.23 -3.69 6.37
N ALA A 51 7.73 -3.78 7.60
CA ALA A 51 6.87 -3.86 8.78
C ALA A 51 6.70 -2.47 9.37
N VAL A 52 5.47 -2.02 9.49
CA VAL A 52 5.14 -0.69 10.01
C VAL A 52 3.97 -0.84 10.98
N GLY A 53 4.16 -0.44 12.24
CA GLY A 53 3.08 -0.44 13.23
C GLY A 53 2.40 -1.79 13.43
N GLY A 54 3.11 -2.90 13.30
CA GLY A 54 2.55 -4.22 13.38
C GLY A 54 1.86 -4.69 12.10
N VAL A 55 1.92 -3.90 11.04
CA VAL A 55 1.35 -4.21 9.74
C VAL A 55 2.48 -4.56 8.78
N ARG A 56 2.28 -5.61 7.97
CA ARG A 56 3.22 -5.98 6.93
C ARG A 56 2.75 -5.42 5.60
N VAL A 57 3.65 -4.75 4.91
CA VAL A 57 3.39 -4.17 3.59
C VAL A 57 4.38 -4.77 2.60
N ALA A 58 3.86 -5.34 1.52
CA ALA A 58 4.68 -5.87 0.43
C ALA A 58 4.65 -4.89 -0.73
N LEU A 59 5.82 -4.51 -1.23
CA LEU A 59 5.95 -3.60 -2.35
C LEU A 59 6.69 -4.31 -3.46
N ASP A 60 6.18 -4.22 -4.69
CA ASP A 60 6.96 -4.73 -5.83
C ASP A 60 8.21 -3.87 -6.05
N GLY A 61 9.12 -4.34 -6.89
CA GLY A 61 10.40 -3.66 -7.09
C GLY A 61 10.25 -2.21 -7.54
N MET A 62 9.26 -1.91 -8.36
CA MET A 62 9.04 -0.56 -8.86
C MET A 62 8.47 0.34 -7.75
N ALA A 63 7.50 -0.16 -6.98
CA ALA A 63 6.93 0.58 -5.87
C ALA A 63 7.99 0.82 -4.78
N ALA A 64 8.77 -0.20 -4.45
CA ALA A 64 9.82 -0.08 -3.44
C ALA A 64 10.86 0.99 -3.82
N SER A 65 11.21 1.09 -5.11
CA SER A 65 12.20 2.04 -5.56
C SER A 65 11.69 3.48 -5.63
N ARG A 66 10.37 3.68 -5.70
CA ARG A 66 9.78 5.00 -5.95
C ARG A 66 9.03 5.59 -4.77
N LEU A 67 8.59 4.77 -3.82
CA LEU A 67 7.68 5.21 -2.77
C LEU A 67 8.33 5.43 -1.42
N ASP A 68 9.64 5.65 -1.39
CA ASP A 68 10.32 5.98 -0.12
C ASP A 68 9.72 7.27 0.47
N GLY A 69 9.32 7.21 1.72
CA GLY A 69 8.67 8.33 2.38
C GLY A 69 7.16 8.40 2.21
N ALA A 70 6.55 7.41 1.56
CA ALA A 70 5.11 7.41 1.35
C ALA A 70 4.32 7.25 2.65
N VAL A 71 3.12 7.80 2.68
CA VAL A 71 2.19 7.69 3.80
C VAL A 71 0.92 7.00 3.31
N ILE A 72 0.49 5.98 4.05
CA ILE A 72 -0.78 5.31 3.78
C ILE A 72 -1.81 5.86 4.76
N VAL A 73 -2.93 6.34 4.22
CA VAL A 73 -4.02 6.90 5.00
C VAL A 73 -5.30 6.12 4.74
N TYR A 74 -6.25 6.19 5.68
CA TYR A 74 -7.55 5.57 5.51
C TYR A 74 -8.57 6.63 5.07
N ASP A 75 -9.32 6.32 4.02
CA ASP A 75 -10.38 7.18 3.51
C ASP A 75 -11.74 6.56 3.84
N ALA A 76 -12.42 7.13 4.82
CA ALA A 76 -13.71 6.63 5.24
C ALA A 76 -14.79 6.80 4.15
N GLY A 77 -14.66 7.80 3.30
CA GLY A 77 -15.59 8.03 2.21
C GLY A 77 -15.54 6.95 1.13
N GLU A 78 -14.35 6.43 0.88
CA GLU A 78 -14.14 5.35 -0.09
C GLU A 78 -14.10 3.97 0.57
N ASP A 79 -14.15 3.92 1.90
CA ASP A 79 -14.01 2.69 2.69
C ASP A 79 -12.76 1.91 2.25
N GLY A 80 -11.63 2.61 2.15
CA GLY A 80 -10.40 2.03 1.66
C GLY A 80 -9.18 2.85 2.06
N TYR A 81 -8.07 2.59 1.39
CA TYR A 81 -6.80 3.19 1.73
C TYR A 81 -6.26 4.00 0.57
N LEU A 82 -5.60 5.11 0.89
CA LEU A 82 -4.94 5.96 -0.09
C LEU A 82 -3.45 6.01 0.20
N LEU A 83 -2.67 6.22 -0.85
CA LEU A 83 -1.23 6.36 -0.76
C LEU A 83 -0.86 7.80 -1.09
N GLU A 84 -0.20 8.48 -0.15
CA GLU A 84 0.24 9.85 -0.32
C GLU A 84 1.74 9.91 -0.57
N HIS A 85 2.11 10.34 -1.76
CA HIS A 85 3.50 10.52 -2.18
C HIS A 85 3.52 11.32 -3.48
N PRO A 86 4.53 12.19 -3.70
CA PRO A 86 4.60 12.97 -4.96
C PRO A 86 4.56 12.12 -6.22
N ASP A 87 5.12 10.90 -6.18
CA ASP A 87 5.13 9.99 -7.32
C ASP A 87 3.89 9.11 -7.40
N ALA A 88 3.02 9.13 -6.40
CA ALA A 88 1.82 8.31 -6.36
C ALA A 88 0.57 9.13 -6.65
N VAL A 89 0.59 9.85 -7.78
CA VAL A 89 -0.51 10.73 -8.18
C VAL A 89 -1.78 9.93 -8.45
N THR A 90 -1.62 8.69 -8.91
CA THR A 90 -2.75 7.79 -9.17
C THR A 90 -2.55 6.52 -8.35
N ALA A 91 -3.15 6.46 -7.18
CA ALA A 91 -3.17 5.26 -6.35
C ALA A 91 -4.61 4.80 -6.23
N VAL A 92 -4.84 3.50 -6.41
CA VAL A 92 -6.18 2.92 -6.40
C VAL A 92 -6.24 1.81 -5.36
N TRP A 93 -7.23 1.88 -4.49
CA TRP A 93 -7.54 0.81 -3.56
C TRP A 93 -8.38 -0.25 -4.27
N CYS A 94 -7.92 -1.49 -4.16
CA CYS A 94 -8.62 -2.64 -4.74
C CYS A 94 -8.78 -3.68 -3.62
N GLY A 95 -9.78 -3.44 -2.81
CA GLY A 95 -10.02 -4.24 -1.60
C GLY A 95 -10.66 -5.58 -1.81
#